data_b36d731af3e857a597403a5ebbf681ad
#
_entry.id   b36d731af3e857a597403a5ebbf681ad
#
_cell.length_a   1.000
_cell.length_b   1.000
_cell.length_c   1.000
_cell.angle_alpha   90.00
_cell.angle_beta   90.00
_cell.angle_gamma   90.00
#
_symmetry.space_group_name_H-M   'P 1'
#
loop_
_entity.id
_entity.type
_entity.pdbx_description
1 polymer ?
#
loop_
_entity_poly.entity_id
_entity_poly.type
_entity_poly.pdbx_seq_one_letter_code
_entity_poly.pdbx_strand_id
1 'polypeptide(L)'
;METGYMQVVKSWLEGNFDEATKAQIRELQQNDPVGLEDAFYRNLEFGTGGLRGIMGVGTNRMNKYTVGMATQGLANYMKANLEGPLSVCISFDSRNNSPEFAQITANVLAANGIHVYIFDKLHPIALMSYSVRTKKANAGIMITASHNPKEYNGYKVFWSDGAQVTSPVDKDIVAEVAKITDPSMVKFEPGADAAPIEVMGHEMDEAYLNSVMTLMLSPEAVAAHKDIKIVYTPIHGSGVEIVPEFLQKLGFENIYHVPEQDVVDGNFPTVMSPNPEEPSALAMAVAVADREGADLVMATDPDADRIGIAVRDNEGKMVLLNGNQTASILTYYILRRWSELGKLDGKQYIVKTIVTTELLRAIAEKYGVKVYNVLTGFKWIADIVKKNEGETTFVCGGEESYGFNVGEFVRDKDAPISCAFVAECAAWAAAQGKTLYQLLQDIYAEFGYYKESLISVTKKGKAGLEEIAQMMVDYRQNPPKELAGSPVIKVIDYTKPEETGLPSSNVLQFYNEAGDVVTVRPSGTEPKIKFYFGIKGADADAKNEALRAQFSK
;
A
#
# COMPACT_ATOMS: atom_id res chain seq x y z
N MET A 1 -21.02 -6.52 39.18
CA MET A 1 -20.51 -7.49 38.18
C MET A 1 -19.31 -6.81 37.53
N GLU A 2 -18.14 -7.44 37.61
CA GLU A 2 -16.98 -6.95 36.84
C GLU A 2 -17.35 -6.91 35.36
N THR A 3 -16.99 -5.84 34.69
CA THR A 3 -17.17 -5.70 33.23
C THR A 3 -16.35 -6.77 32.52
N GLY A 4 -16.81 -7.31 31.39
CA GLY A 4 -16.16 -8.43 30.70
C GLY A 4 -14.66 -8.21 30.41
N TYR A 5 -14.27 -6.95 30.09
CA TYR A 5 -12.85 -6.63 29.84
C TYR A 5 -11.99 -6.69 31.12
N MET A 6 -12.53 -6.41 32.30
CA MET A 6 -11.80 -6.50 33.56
C MET A 6 -11.41 -7.93 33.91
N GLN A 7 -12.18 -8.94 33.47
CA GLN A 7 -11.79 -10.34 33.60
C GLN A 7 -10.56 -10.67 32.75
N VAL A 8 -10.48 -10.10 31.54
CA VAL A 8 -9.31 -10.23 30.66
C VAL A 8 -8.09 -9.54 31.28
N VAL A 9 -8.26 -8.32 31.79
CA VAL A 9 -7.19 -7.59 32.52
C VAL A 9 -6.66 -8.43 33.68
N LYS A 10 -7.56 -9.02 34.48
CA LYS A 10 -7.18 -9.88 35.58
C LYS A 10 -6.40 -11.11 35.12
N SER A 11 -6.83 -11.77 34.04
CA SER A 11 -6.13 -12.93 33.48
C SER A 11 -4.72 -12.58 33.00
N TRP A 12 -4.49 -11.37 32.50
CA TRP A 12 -3.15 -10.90 32.11
C TRP A 12 -2.26 -10.61 33.33
N LEU A 13 -2.82 -10.02 34.39
CA LEU A 13 -2.08 -9.73 35.63
C LEU A 13 -1.70 -11.00 36.41
N GLU A 14 -2.55 -12.01 36.39
CA GLU A 14 -2.34 -13.28 37.11
C GLU A 14 -1.65 -14.36 36.25
N GLY A 15 -1.71 -14.22 34.91
CA GLY A 15 -1.18 -15.17 33.95
C GLY A 15 0.33 -15.10 33.74
N ASN A 16 0.82 -15.91 32.80
CA ASN A 16 2.24 -16.00 32.45
C ASN A 16 2.67 -14.87 31.49
N PHE A 17 2.50 -13.62 31.91
CA PHE A 17 3.00 -12.44 31.23
C PHE A 17 4.20 -11.86 31.97
N ASP A 18 5.09 -11.17 31.27
CA ASP A 18 6.26 -10.55 31.90
C ASP A 18 5.88 -9.38 32.80
N GLU A 19 6.78 -9.08 33.76
CA GLU A 19 6.51 -8.06 34.77
C GLU A 19 6.42 -6.62 34.19
N ALA A 20 7.11 -6.34 33.08
CA ALA A 20 6.98 -5.04 32.40
C ALA A 20 5.57 -4.85 31.82
N THR A 21 5.03 -5.88 31.18
CA THR A 21 3.64 -5.90 30.70
C THR A 21 2.64 -5.69 31.84
N LYS A 22 2.81 -6.43 32.94
CA LYS A 22 1.94 -6.29 34.12
C LYS A 22 2.05 -4.89 34.77
N ALA A 23 3.25 -4.31 34.79
CA ALA A 23 3.46 -2.96 35.32
C ALA A 23 2.71 -1.91 34.47
N GLN A 24 2.79 -2.01 33.15
CA GLN A 24 2.05 -1.11 32.24
C GLN A 24 0.53 -1.25 32.41
N ILE A 25 0.02 -2.47 32.60
CA ILE A 25 -1.41 -2.67 32.87
C ILE A 25 -1.83 -2.00 34.18
N ARG A 26 -1.03 -2.14 35.25
CA ARG A 26 -1.30 -1.47 36.54
C ARG A 26 -1.25 0.05 36.43
N GLU A 27 -0.34 0.58 35.61
CA GLU A 27 -0.25 2.01 35.33
C GLU A 27 -1.51 2.51 34.61
N LEU A 28 -2.00 1.81 33.56
CA LEU A 28 -3.25 2.13 32.89
C LEU A 28 -4.45 2.08 33.85
N GLN A 29 -4.51 1.06 34.74
CA GLN A 29 -5.57 0.96 35.75
C GLN A 29 -5.65 2.18 36.66
N GLN A 30 -4.49 2.78 36.97
CA GLN A 30 -4.40 3.93 37.89
C GLN A 30 -4.62 5.26 37.17
N ASN A 31 -4.04 5.42 35.97
CA ASN A 31 -3.86 6.71 35.33
C ASN A 31 -4.78 6.91 34.11
N ASP A 32 -5.21 5.83 33.43
CA ASP A 32 -6.03 5.88 32.20
C ASP A 32 -7.01 4.72 32.09
N PRO A 33 -8.08 4.70 32.88
CA PRO A 33 -9.09 3.65 32.83
C PRO A 33 -9.81 3.52 31.48
N VAL A 34 -9.94 4.62 30.72
CA VAL A 34 -10.53 4.61 29.38
C VAL A 34 -9.59 3.93 28.38
N GLY A 35 -8.31 4.26 28.43
CA GLY A 35 -7.29 3.58 27.63
C GLY A 35 -7.16 2.10 27.99
N LEU A 36 -7.33 1.72 29.26
CA LEU A 36 -7.36 0.34 29.69
C LEU A 36 -8.54 -0.42 29.06
N GLU A 37 -9.75 0.14 29.12
CA GLU A 37 -10.92 -0.45 28.49
C GLU A 37 -10.71 -0.63 26.98
N ASP A 38 -10.24 0.40 26.29
CA ASP A 38 -9.94 0.34 24.86
C ASP A 38 -8.86 -0.72 24.50
N ALA A 39 -7.91 -0.96 25.40
CA ALA A 39 -6.87 -1.96 25.21
C ALA A 39 -7.37 -3.40 25.36
N PHE A 40 -8.48 -3.64 26.12
CA PHE A 40 -8.91 -4.99 26.51
C PHE A 40 -10.37 -5.34 26.17
N TYR A 41 -11.18 -4.41 25.62
CA TYR A 41 -12.59 -4.68 25.38
C TYR A 41 -12.88 -5.72 24.27
N ARG A 42 -11.87 -5.98 23.43
CA ARG A 42 -11.90 -6.99 22.35
C ARG A 42 -10.50 -7.50 22.03
N ASN A 43 -10.41 -8.50 21.18
CA ASN A 43 -9.15 -8.91 20.58
C ASN A 43 -8.85 -8.05 19.34
N LEU A 44 -7.56 -7.84 19.05
CA LEU A 44 -7.12 -7.26 17.79
C LEU A 44 -7.49 -8.23 16.67
N GLU A 45 -8.28 -7.75 15.71
CA GLU A 45 -8.75 -8.58 14.62
C GLU A 45 -7.62 -8.88 13.63
N PHE A 46 -7.42 -10.15 13.33
CA PHE A 46 -6.66 -10.56 12.17
C PHE A 46 -7.56 -10.39 10.95
N GLY A 47 -7.44 -9.23 10.27
CA GLY A 47 -8.23 -8.91 9.08
C GLY A 47 -7.75 -9.70 7.84
N THR A 48 -8.37 -9.40 6.70
CA THR A 48 -8.02 -10.04 5.41
C THR A 48 -6.62 -9.67 4.93
N GLY A 49 -5.59 -10.21 5.57
CA GLY A 49 -4.19 -9.98 5.21
C GLY A 49 -3.28 -9.66 6.38
N GLY A 50 -3.76 -9.66 7.62
CA GLY A 50 -2.92 -9.49 8.79
C GLY A 50 -3.53 -8.67 9.93
N LEU A 51 -2.67 -8.26 10.86
CA LEU A 51 -3.01 -7.40 12.00
C LEU A 51 -2.65 -5.94 11.69
N ARG A 52 -3.41 -5.02 12.28
CA ARG A 52 -3.04 -3.60 12.36
C ARG A 52 -3.68 -2.99 13.59
N GLY A 53 -2.90 -2.30 14.40
CA GLY A 53 -3.40 -1.63 15.60
C GLY A 53 -2.39 -0.71 16.25
N ILE A 54 -2.86 -0.02 17.27
CA ILE A 54 -2.01 0.79 18.16
C ILE A 54 -1.10 -0.15 18.96
N MET A 55 0.16 0.22 19.12
CA MET A 55 1.12 -0.51 19.95
C MET A 55 0.83 -0.30 21.45
N GLY A 56 0.99 -1.34 22.24
CA GLY A 56 0.82 -1.28 23.69
C GLY A 56 0.36 -2.59 24.31
N VAL A 57 0.11 -2.58 25.61
CA VAL A 57 -0.41 -3.76 26.32
C VAL A 57 -1.90 -3.95 26.08
N GLY A 58 -2.32 -5.20 25.98
CA GLY A 58 -3.73 -5.57 25.83
C GLY A 58 -4.01 -6.41 24.59
N THR A 59 -5.19 -7.01 24.60
CA THR A 59 -5.65 -7.90 23.52
C THR A 59 -6.00 -7.15 22.24
N ASN A 60 -6.37 -5.87 22.34
CA ASN A 60 -6.70 -4.98 21.20
C ASN A 60 -5.49 -4.10 20.81
N ARG A 61 -4.28 -4.58 21.02
CA ARG A 61 -3.03 -3.84 20.75
C ARG A 61 -2.02 -4.72 20.03
N MET A 62 -1.12 -4.05 19.26
CA MET A 62 0.09 -4.68 18.74
C MET A 62 1.12 -4.77 19.83
N ASN A 63 1.51 -5.98 20.20
CA ASN A 63 2.55 -6.30 21.18
C ASN A 63 3.14 -7.68 20.90
N LYS A 64 4.17 -8.06 21.65
CA LYS A 64 4.85 -9.36 21.47
C LYS A 64 3.91 -10.57 21.57
N TYR A 65 2.88 -10.50 22.41
CA TYR A 65 1.93 -11.59 22.59
C TYR A 65 0.98 -11.73 21.42
N THR A 66 0.37 -10.62 20.97
CA THR A 66 -0.54 -10.64 19.82
C THR A 66 0.18 -11.01 18.52
N VAL A 67 1.42 -10.53 18.33
CA VAL A 67 2.29 -10.95 17.21
C VAL A 67 2.66 -12.44 17.31
N GLY A 68 3.07 -12.90 18.49
CA GLY A 68 3.42 -14.30 18.71
C GLY A 68 2.24 -15.24 18.48
N MET A 69 1.06 -14.88 18.98
CA MET A 69 -0.17 -15.68 18.81
C MET A 69 -0.59 -15.75 17.34
N ALA A 70 -0.54 -14.63 16.61
CA ALA A 70 -0.79 -14.59 15.17
C ALA A 70 0.18 -15.48 14.39
N THR A 71 1.46 -15.41 14.74
CA THR A 71 2.52 -16.22 14.10
C THR A 71 2.36 -17.72 14.41
N GLN A 72 1.99 -18.07 15.65
CA GLN A 72 1.71 -19.46 16.00
C GLN A 72 0.54 -20.03 15.21
N GLY A 73 -0.55 -19.26 15.06
CA GLY A 73 -1.70 -19.64 14.24
C GLY A 73 -1.32 -19.83 12.77
N LEU A 74 -0.53 -18.92 12.20
CA LEU A 74 0.02 -19.05 10.85
C LEU A 74 0.88 -20.32 10.71
N ALA A 75 1.79 -20.57 11.65
CA ALA A 75 2.63 -21.78 11.66
C ALA A 75 1.80 -23.06 11.71
N ASN A 76 0.75 -23.10 12.54
CA ASN A 76 -0.17 -24.22 12.62
C ASN A 76 -0.90 -24.47 11.30
N TYR A 77 -1.41 -23.38 10.68
CA TYR A 77 -2.06 -23.46 9.38
C TYR A 77 -1.11 -24.02 8.30
N MET A 78 0.09 -23.46 8.18
CA MET A 78 1.08 -23.90 7.21
C MET A 78 1.42 -25.39 7.36
N LYS A 79 1.68 -25.83 8.59
CA LYS A 79 2.03 -27.23 8.88
C LYS A 79 0.88 -28.21 8.60
N ALA A 80 -0.37 -27.77 8.74
CA ALA A 80 -1.54 -28.60 8.49
C ALA A 80 -1.92 -28.70 7.00
N ASN A 81 -1.56 -27.69 6.20
CA ASN A 81 -2.09 -27.55 4.83
C ASN A 81 -1.01 -27.57 3.73
N LEU A 82 0.28 -27.50 4.08
CA LEU A 82 1.38 -27.50 3.12
C LEU A 82 2.27 -28.74 3.33
N GLU A 83 2.81 -29.26 2.25
CA GLU A 83 3.71 -30.40 2.25
C GLU A 83 5.18 -29.98 2.06
N GLY A 84 6.11 -30.81 2.54
CA GLY A 84 7.55 -30.63 2.39
C GLY A 84 8.16 -29.62 3.36
N PRO A 85 9.40 -29.18 3.11
CA PRO A 85 10.07 -28.18 3.92
C PRO A 85 9.39 -26.82 3.80
N LEU A 86 9.04 -26.22 4.94
CA LEU A 86 8.37 -24.93 4.98
C LEU A 86 9.38 -23.79 5.21
N SER A 87 9.16 -22.67 4.54
CA SER A 87 9.98 -21.47 4.72
C SER A 87 9.17 -20.18 4.62
N VAL A 88 9.65 -19.14 5.30
CA VAL A 88 9.02 -17.81 5.34
C VAL A 88 10.08 -16.72 5.23
N CYS A 89 9.83 -15.70 4.39
CA CYS A 89 10.62 -14.48 4.33
C CYS A 89 10.02 -13.41 5.25
N ILE A 90 10.86 -12.64 5.95
CA ILE A 90 10.42 -11.58 6.87
C ILE A 90 11.14 -10.28 6.56
N SER A 91 10.38 -9.19 6.42
CA SER A 91 10.87 -7.83 6.36
C SER A 91 10.11 -6.93 7.33
N PHE A 92 10.64 -5.75 7.59
CA PHE A 92 10.07 -4.78 8.50
C PHE A 92 10.43 -3.35 8.09
N ASP A 93 9.62 -2.40 8.50
CA ASP A 93 9.82 -0.97 8.27
C ASP A 93 10.56 -0.27 9.43
N SER A 94 10.61 1.07 9.38
CA SER A 94 11.29 1.91 10.36
C SER A 94 10.53 2.13 11.68
N ARG A 95 9.30 1.62 11.81
CA ARG A 95 8.46 1.88 12.99
C ARG A 95 9.08 1.32 14.26
N ASN A 96 8.75 1.98 15.38
CA ASN A 96 9.09 1.47 16.70
C ASN A 96 8.56 0.04 16.84
N ASN A 97 9.35 -0.83 17.48
CA ASN A 97 9.08 -2.26 17.68
C ASN A 97 9.03 -3.12 16.39
N SER A 98 9.18 -2.56 15.19
CA SER A 98 9.18 -3.39 13.96
C SER A 98 10.30 -4.43 13.94
N PRO A 99 11.56 -4.11 14.28
CA PRO A 99 12.63 -5.12 14.39
C PRO A 99 12.33 -6.18 15.46
N GLU A 100 11.80 -5.79 16.62
CA GLU A 100 11.44 -6.70 17.70
C GLU A 100 10.33 -7.65 17.27
N PHE A 101 9.26 -7.15 16.66
CA PHE A 101 8.16 -7.97 16.17
C PHE A 101 8.60 -8.91 15.04
N ALA A 102 9.50 -8.48 14.17
CA ALA A 102 10.10 -9.33 13.15
C ALA A 102 10.91 -10.47 13.77
N GLN A 103 11.70 -10.20 14.81
CA GLN A 103 12.49 -11.23 15.52
C GLN A 103 11.59 -12.21 16.28
N ILE A 104 10.54 -11.74 16.95
CA ILE A 104 9.54 -12.61 17.60
C ILE A 104 8.90 -13.53 16.58
N THR A 105 8.50 -12.98 15.43
CA THR A 105 7.95 -13.75 14.31
C THR A 105 8.92 -14.83 13.84
N ALA A 106 10.20 -14.47 13.65
CA ALA A 106 11.25 -15.41 13.25
C ALA A 106 11.43 -16.53 14.27
N ASN A 107 11.49 -16.18 15.56
CA ASN A 107 11.66 -17.14 16.64
C ASN A 107 10.51 -18.15 16.72
N VAL A 108 9.26 -17.67 16.66
CA VAL A 108 8.06 -18.52 16.70
C VAL A 108 8.02 -19.47 15.51
N LEU A 109 8.32 -19.00 14.30
CA LEU A 109 8.36 -19.84 13.11
C LEU A 109 9.46 -20.90 13.21
N ALA A 110 10.67 -20.51 13.58
CA ALA A 110 11.80 -21.42 13.76
C ALA A 110 11.51 -22.48 14.83
N ALA A 111 10.92 -22.09 15.96
CA ALA A 111 10.49 -23.00 17.04
C ALA A 111 9.41 -24.01 16.59
N ASN A 112 8.69 -23.70 15.50
CA ASN A 112 7.71 -24.58 14.88
C ASN A 112 8.27 -25.42 13.71
N GLY A 113 9.61 -25.38 13.48
CA GLY A 113 10.28 -26.13 12.43
C GLY A 113 10.17 -25.52 11.03
N ILE A 114 9.90 -24.22 10.94
CA ILE A 114 9.77 -23.48 9.69
C ILE A 114 11.04 -22.66 9.46
N HIS A 115 11.72 -22.85 8.33
CA HIS A 115 12.92 -22.11 7.97
C HIS A 115 12.57 -20.63 7.75
N VAL A 116 13.35 -19.73 8.31
CA VAL A 116 13.13 -18.29 8.23
C VAL A 116 14.26 -17.63 7.45
N TYR A 117 13.88 -16.77 6.49
CA TYR A 117 14.76 -15.80 5.85
C TYR A 117 14.35 -14.41 6.34
N ILE A 118 15.19 -13.74 7.11
CA ILE A 118 14.91 -12.41 7.67
C ILE A 118 15.91 -11.39 7.16
N PHE A 119 15.45 -10.20 6.77
CA PHE A 119 16.34 -9.11 6.41
C PHE A 119 17.13 -8.60 7.62
N ASP A 120 18.39 -8.21 7.40
CA ASP A 120 19.32 -7.71 8.43
C ASP A 120 18.92 -6.34 9.00
N LYS A 121 18.21 -5.55 8.21
CA LYS A 121 17.70 -4.22 8.53
C LYS A 121 16.35 -3.99 7.86
N LEU A 122 15.77 -2.79 8.04
CA LEU A 122 14.52 -2.42 7.38
C LEU A 122 14.67 -2.52 5.85
N HIS A 123 13.65 -3.08 5.20
CA HIS A 123 13.58 -3.18 3.74
C HIS A 123 12.16 -2.93 3.25
N PRO A 124 12.00 -2.37 2.02
CA PRO A 124 10.71 -2.20 1.40
C PRO A 124 9.89 -3.48 1.27
N ILE A 125 8.56 -3.33 1.30
CA ILE A 125 7.63 -4.44 1.06
C ILE A 125 7.88 -5.14 -0.29
N ALA A 126 8.33 -4.39 -1.30
CA ALA A 126 8.69 -4.91 -2.60
C ALA A 126 9.81 -5.96 -2.52
N LEU A 127 10.85 -5.72 -1.70
CA LEU A 127 11.94 -6.68 -1.52
C LEU A 127 11.49 -7.92 -0.76
N MET A 128 10.57 -7.78 0.20
CA MET A 128 9.95 -8.93 0.86
C MET A 128 9.18 -9.79 -0.16
N SER A 129 8.30 -9.19 -0.98
CA SER A 129 7.58 -9.89 -2.03
C SER A 129 8.53 -10.57 -3.04
N TYR A 130 9.57 -9.86 -3.47
CA TYR A 130 10.60 -10.38 -4.36
C TYR A 130 11.37 -11.55 -3.72
N SER A 131 11.73 -11.46 -2.44
CA SER A 131 12.46 -12.51 -1.73
C SER A 131 11.63 -13.80 -1.60
N VAL A 132 10.32 -13.71 -1.33
CA VAL A 132 9.42 -14.87 -1.31
C VAL A 132 9.49 -15.64 -2.63
N ARG A 133 9.43 -14.94 -3.75
CA ARG A 133 9.49 -15.55 -5.09
C ARG A 133 10.86 -16.12 -5.41
N THR A 134 11.92 -15.39 -5.10
CA THR A 134 13.32 -15.77 -5.39
C THR A 134 13.78 -16.95 -4.53
N LYS A 135 13.48 -16.94 -3.24
CA LYS A 135 13.77 -18.04 -2.30
C LYS A 135 12.78 -19.21 -2.44
N LYS A 136 11.69 -19.04 -3.23
CA LYS A 136 10.59 -20.01 -3.36
C LYS A 136 10.00 -20.34 -1.99
N ALA A 137 9.89 -19.34 -1.13
CA ALA A 137 9.32 -19.50 0.20
C ALA A 137 7.80 -19.71 0.13
N ASN A 138 7.24 -20.39 1.14
CA ASN A 138 5.81 -20.66 1.20
C ASN A 138 4.99 -19.41 1.56
N ALA A 139 5.59 -18.50 2.34
CA ALA A 139 4.94 -17.27 2.78
C ALA A 139 5.96 -16.14 3.00
N GLY A 140 5.43 -14.93 3.15
CA GLY A 140 6.18 -13.75 3.55
C GLY A 140 5.45 -12.98 4.65
N ILE A 141 6.20 -12.26 5.46
CA ILE A 141 5.65 -11.41 6.50
C ILE A 141 6.31 -10.04 6.41
N MET A 142 5.48 -9.00 6.43
CA MET A 142 5.93 -7.62 6.51
C MET A 142 5.41 -6.99 7.79
N ILE A 143 6.31 -6.56 8.65
CA ILE A 143 5.98 -5.82 9.88
C ILE A 143 5.93 -4.34 9.54
N THR A 144 4.72 -3.81 9.42
CA THR A 144 4.47 -2.41 9.01
C THR A 144 3.03 -2.01 9.25
N ALA A 145 2.80 -0.72 9.48
CA ALA A 145 1.48 -0.10 9.38
C ALA A 145 1.41 0.93 8.23
N SER A 146 2.29 0.79 7.21
CA SER A 146 2.36 1.69 6.04
C SER A 146 2.51 3.16 6.49
N HIS A 147 1.64 4.04 6.05
CA HIS A 147 1.63 5.48 6.34
C HIS A 147 0.85 5.89 7.60
N ASN A 148 0.35 4.95 8.40
CA ASN A 148 -0.36 5.27 9.64
C ASN A 148 0.52 6.06 10.62
N PRO A 149 -0.07 6.83 11.57
CA PRO A 149 0.69 7.52 12.62
C PRO A 149 1.61 6.59 13.42
N LYS A 150 2.57 7.19 14.12
CA LYS A 150 3.67 6.49 14.82
C LYS A 150 3.23 5.49 15.89
N GLU A 151 2.02 5.67 16.44
CA GLU A 151 1.45 4.80 17.46
C GLU A 151 1.06 3.43 16.93
N TYR A 152 0.92 3.29 15.60
CA TYR A 152 0.46 2.07 14.93
C TYR A 152 1.63 1.19 14.51
N ASN A 153 1.39 -0.13 14.54
CA ASN A 153 2.16 -1.11 13.81
C ASN A 153 1.23 -2.17 13.20
N GLY A 154 1.78 -3.11 12.43
CA GLY A 154 1.00 -4.14 11.78
C GLY A 154 1.84 -5.35 11.39
N TYR A 155 1.15 -6.38 10.94
CA TYR A 155 1.69 -7.67 10.57
C TYR A 155 0.94 -8.12 9.32
N LYS A 156 1.55 -8.00 8.14
CA LYS A 156 0.95 -8.37 6.85
C LYS A 156 1.45 -9.74 6.42
N VAL A 157 0.55 -10.61 5.96
CA VAL A 157 0.89 -11.96 5.48
C VAL A 157 0.79 -12.02 3.97
N PHE A 158 1.82 -12.58 3.36
CA PHE A 158 1.97 -12.84 1.93
C PHE A 158 2.11 -14.34 1.68
N TRP A 159 1.75 -14.79 0.49
CA TRP A 159 1.82 -16.20 0.14
C TRP A 159 2.94 -16.49 -0.85
N SER A 160 3.06 -17.75 -1.27
CA SER A 160 4.18 -18.25 -2.11
C SER A 160 4.33 -17.56 -3.46
N ASP A 161 3.31 -16.87 -3.94
CA ASP A 161 3.37 -16.04 -5.14
C ASP A 161 3.94 -14.63 -4.91
N GLY A 162 4.25 -14.29 -3.67
CA GLY A 162 4.74 -12.96 -3.26
C GLY A 162 3.64 -11.92 -3.08
N ALA A 163 2.37 -12.29 -3.24
CA ALA A 163 1.23 -11.40 -3.05
C ALA A 163 0.61 -11.55 -1.65
N GLN A 164 -0.04 -10.51 -1.16
CA GLN A 164 -0.79 -10.56 0.08
C GLN A 164 -1.89 -11.64 -0.01
N VAL A 165 -2.08 -12.40 1.07
CA VAL A 165 -3.05 -13.50 1.12
C VAL A 165 -4.47 -13.03 0.77
N THR A 166 -5.20 -13.89 0.05
CA THR A 166 -6.60 -13.71 -0.32
C THR A 166 -7.41 -14.95 0.06
N SER A 167 -8.74 -14.86 -0.01
CA SER A 167 -9.62 -16.01 0.23
C SER A 167 -9.32 -17.17 -0.72
N PRO A 168 -9.35 -18.43 -0.22
CA PRO A 168 -9.78 -18.83 1.14
C PRO A 168 -8.68 -18.76 2.20
N VAL A 169 -7.40 -18.67 1.81
CA VAL A 169 -6.23 -18.78 2.69
C VAL A 169 -6.25 -17.76 3.84
N ASP A 170 -6.63 -16.51 3.56
CA ASP A 170 -6.74 -15.46 4.58
C ASP A 170 -7.73 -15.86 5.69
N LYS A 171 -8.90 -16.40 5.34
CA LYS A 171 -9.94 -16.82 6.30
C LYS A 171 -9.51 -18.05 7.10
N ASP A 172 -8.82 -18.98 6.47
CA ASP A 172 -8.34 -20.18 7.10
C ASP A 172 -7.23 -19.86 8.12
N ILE A 173 -6.32 -18.94 7.78
CA ILE A 173 -5.32 -18.42 8.74
C ILE A 173 -6.00 -17.73 9.92
N VAL A 174 -7.00 -16.87 9.67
CA VAL A 174 -7.79 -16.21 10.73
C VAL A 174 -8.39 -17.24 11.68
N ALA A 175 -8.96 -18.33 11.13
CA ALA A 175 -9.56 -19.41 11.93
C ALA A 175 -8.51 -20.15 12.80
N GLU A 176 -7.29 -20.36 12.30
CA GLU A 176 -6.21 -20.96 13.10
C GLU A 176 -5.68 -19.99 14.17
N VAL A 177 -5.52 -18.71 13.84
CA VAL A 177 -5.13 -17.68 14.82
C VAL A 177 -6.14 -17.58 15.96
N ALA A 178 -7.44 -17.65 15.66
CA ALA A 178 -8.51 -17.61 16.67
C ALA A 178 -8.48 -18.77 17.68
N LYS A 179 -7.82 -19.88 17.35
CA LYS A 179 -7.63 -21.02 18.29
C LYS A 179 -6.54 -20.77 19.32
N ILE A 180 -5.66 -19.81 19.08
CA ILE A 180 -4.58 -19.43 20.00
C ILE A 180 -5.14 -18.40 20.98
N THR A 181 -5.60 -18.86 22.12
CA THR A 181 -6.32 -18.05 23.11
C THR A 181 -5.47 -17.61 24.30
N ASP A 182 -4.28 -18.20 24.44
CA ASP A 182 -3.36 -17.94 25.55
C ASP A 182 -1.91 -17.94 25.08
N PRO A 183 -1.05 -17.02 25.55
CA PRO A 183 0.37 -16.98 25.18
C PRO A 183 1.16 -18.24 25.48
N SER A 184 0.73 -19.08 26.44
CA SER A 184 1.38 -20.36 26.71
C SER A 184 1.27 -21.37 25.56
N MET A 185 0.34 -21.15 24.64
CA MET A 185 0.20 -21.94 23.41
C MET A 185 1.24 -21.57 22.34
N VAL A 186 2.00 -20.51 22.56
CA VAL A 186 2.99 -19.97 21.60
C VAL A 186 4.39 -20.44 21.97
N LYS A 187 5.11 -20.94 20.98
CA LYS A 187 6.53 -21.30 21.12
C LYS A 187 7.39 -20.06 20.82
N PHE A 188 7.57 -19.19 21.82
CA PHE A 188 8.31 -17.93 21.64
C PHE A 188 9.80 -18.12 21.41
N GLU A 189 10.39 -19.14 22.02
CA GLU A 189 11.83 -19.35 21.98
C GLU A 189 12.20 -20.58 21.15
N PRO A 190 13.12 -20.45 20.19
CA PRO A 190 13.62 -21.58 19.45
C PRO A 190 14.44 -22.51 20.36
N GLY A 191 14.07 -23.80 20.39
CA GLY A 191 14.83 -24.84 21.09
C GLY A 191 16.03 -25.31 20.27
N ALA A 192 16.72 -26.35 20.79
CA ALA A 192 17.90 -26.93 20.13
C ALA A 192 17.60 -27.52 18.73
N ASP A 193 16.36 -27.97 18.51
CA ASP A 193 15.89 -28.55 17.25
C ASP A 193 15.11 -27.53 16.36
N ALA A 194 15.26 -26.24 16.62
CA ALA A 194 14.60 -25.22 15.84
C ALA A 194 15.12 -25.20 14.39
N ALA A 195 14.26 -24.80 13.46
CA ALA A 195 14.68 -24.58 12.08
C ALA A 195 15.62 -23.37 11.99
N PRO A 196 16.45 -23.29 10.93
CA PRO A 196 17.36 -22.17 10.74
C PRO A 196 16.66 -20.82 10.62
N ILE A 197 17.29 -19.78 11.15
CA ILE A 197 17.01 -18.37 10.83
C ILE A 197 18.20 -17.85 10.04
N GLU A 198 17.98 -17.59 8.75
CA GLU A 198 19.00 -17.12 7.81
C GLU A 198 18.80 -15.63 7.53
N VAL A 199 19.85 -14.86 7.68
CA VAL A 199 19.82 -13.42 7.43
C VAL A 199 20.02 -13.14 5.93
N MET A 200 19.13 -12.33 5.34
CA MET A 200 19.27 -11.77 3.99
C MET A 200 19.83 -10.36 4.12
N GLY A 201 20.80 -10.03 3.29
CA GLY A 201 21.46 -8.73 3.27
C GLY A 201 21.45 -8.11 1.88
N HIS A 202 22.48 -7.32 1.61
CA HIS A 202 22.64 -6.56 0.37
C HIS A 202 22.63 -7.40 -0.92
N GLU A 203 22.97 -8.69 -0.84
CA GLU A 203 22.88 -9.59 -2.00
C GLU A 203 21.45 -9.73 -2.54
N MET A 204 20.44 -9.58 -1.67
CA MET A 204 19.04 -9.58 -2.09
C MET A 204 18.66 -8.24 -2.74
N ASP A 205 19.20 -7.14 -2.25
CA ASP A 205 19.04 -5.81 -2.87
C ASP A 205 19.60 -5.81 -4.29
N GLU A 206 20.82 -6.32 -4.47
CA GLU A 206 21.45 -6.44 -5.79
C GLU A 206 20.65 -7.36 -6.74
N ALA A 207 20.16 -8.49 -6.24
CA ALA A 207 19.35 -9.40 -7.04
C ALA A 207 18.04 -8.73 -7.51
N TYR A 208 17.38 -7.99 -6.61
CA TYR A 208 16.20 -7.21 -6.95
C TYR A 208 16.52 -6.12 -7.97
N LEU A 209 17.51 -5.27 -7.71
CA LEU A 209 17.91 -4.18 -8.61
C LEU A 209 18.28 -4.69 -10.00
N ASN A 210 19.05 -5.78 -10.09
CA ASN A 210 19.43 -6.39 -11.36
C ASN A 210 18.19 -6.89 -12.14
N SER A 211 17.20 -7.45 -11.45
CA SER A 211 15.96 -7.90 -12.07
C SER A 211 15.13 -6.72 -12.60
N VAL A 212 14.86 -5.72 -11.76
CA VAL A 212 13.99 -4.60 -12.14
C VAL A 212 14.63 -3.64 -13.14
N MET A 213 15.97 -3.53 -13.17
CA MET A 213 16.68 -2.77 -14.20
C MET A 213 16.43 -3.32 -15.62
N THR A 214 16.11 -4.60 -15.78
CA THR A 214 15.74 -5.17 -17.09
C THR A 214 14.44 -4.61 -17.67
N LEU A 215 13.63 -3.96 -16.84
CA LEU A 215 12.36 -3.33 -17.21
C LEU A 215 12.53 -1.91 -17.75
N MET A 216 13.70 -1.28 -17.57
CA MET A 216 13.96 0.10 -18.03
C MET A 216 13.81 0.22 -19.55
N LEU A 217 13.29 1.35 -20.01
CA LEU A 217 12.83 1.52 -21.40
C LEU A 217 13.59 2.59 -22.18
N SER A 218 14.30 3.49 -21.52
CA SER A 218 14.97 4.63 -22.16
C SER A 218 16.34 4.94 -21.53
N PRO A 219 17.26 3.95 -21.47
CA PRO A 219 18.59 4.17 -20.90
C PRO A 219 19.38 5.24 -21.67
N GLU A 220 19.13 5.41 -22.97
CA GLU A 220 19.72 6.46 -23.79
C GLU A 220 19.28 7.87 -23.37
N ALA A 221 18.02 8.02 -22.95
CA ALA A 221 17.51 9.29 -22.45
C ALA A 221 18.11 9.63 -21.08
N VAL A 222 18.24 8.64 -20.20
CA VAL A 222 18.91 8.81 -18.90
C VAL A 222 20.37 9.23 -19.11
N ALA A 223 21.11 8.57 -20.00
CA ALA A 223 22.49 8.91 -20.30
C ALA A 223 22.65 10.34 -20.85
N ALA A 224 21.69 10.82 -21.65
CA ALA A 224 21.69 12.17 -22.21
C ALA A 224 21.29 13.26 -21.19
N HIS A 225 20.53 12.90 -20.15
CA HIS A 225 19.97 13.81 -19.15
C HIS A 225 20.27 13.35 -17.70
N LYS A 226 21.44 12.78 -17.49
CA LYS A 226 21.90 12.30 -16.18
C LYS A 226 22.07 13.41 -15.13
N ASP A 227 22.13 14.66 -15.59
CA ASP A 227 22.26 15.88 -14.81
C ASP A 227 20.93 16.43 -14.27
N ILE A 228 19.79 15.79 -14.58
CA ILE A 228 18.51 16.12 -13.96
C ILE A 228 18.66 16.10 -12.44
N LYS A 229 18.20 17.16 -11.80
CA LYS A 229 18.27 17.31 -10.35
C LYS A 229 17.04 16.70 -9.69
N ILE A 230 17.26 15.69 -8.90
CA ILE A 230 16.22 14.93 -8.20
C ILE A 230 16.39 15.09 -6.70
N VAL A 231 15.36 15.49 -5.99
CA VAL A 231 15.30 15.40 -4.52
C VAL A 231 14.53 14.15 -4.14
N TYR A 232 15.12 13.32 -3.29
CA TYR A 232 14.46 12.15 -2.74
C TYR A 232 14.38 12.21 -1.21
N THR A 233 13.24 11.82 -0.66
CA THR A 233 13.05 11.60 0.77
C THR A 233 12.34 10.27 1.05
N PRO A 234 12.88 9.44 1.95
CA PRO A 234 12.19 8.22 2.42
C PRO A 234 11.14 8.52 3.50
N ILE A 235 10.99 9.74 3.93
CA ILE A 235 10.16 10.13 5.10
C ILE A 235 10.43 9.19 6.29
N HIS A 236 11.69 9.07 6.69
CA HIS A 236 12.20 8.16 7.75
C HIS A 236 12.02 6.66 7.47
N GLY A 237 11.68 6.25 6.25
CA GLY A 237 11.26 4.89 5.90
C GLY A 237 12.33 4.02 5.25
N SER A 238 11.91 2.84 4.81
CA SER A 238 12.76 1.77 4.30
C SER A 238 13.31 2.01 2.89
N GLY A 239 12.83 3.04 2.19
CA GLY A 239 13.38 3.42 0.88
C GLY A 239 14.74 4.12 0.93
N VAL A 240 15.25 4.46 2.14
CA VAL A 240 16.42 5.33 2.36
C VAL A 240 17.69 4.91 1.63
N GLU A 241 17.95 3.63 1.48
CA GLU A 241 19.14 3.12 0.78
C GLU A 241 18.80 2.70 -0.65
N ILE A 242 17.76 1.89 -0.83
CA ILE A 242 17.48 1.22 -2.11
C ILE A 242 17.08 2.19 -3.23
N VAL A 243 16.36 3.27 -2.93
CA VAL A 243 15.91 4.22 -3.97
C VAL A 243 17.09 5.05 -4.47
N PRO A 244 17.92 5.70 -3.63
CA PRO A 244 19.12 6.37 -4.11
C PRO A 244 20.07 5.45 -4.86
N GLU A 245 20.29 4.22 -4.38
CA GLU A 245 21.13 3.24 -5.07
C GLU A 245 20.59 2.90 -6.46
N PHE A 246 19.27 2.70 -6.58
CA PHE A 246 18.65 2.43 -7.87
C PHE A 246 18.84 3.60 -8.85
N LEU A 247 18.59 4.83 -8.42
CA LEU A 247 18.78 6.03 -9.25
C LEU A 247 20.23 6.19 -9.70
N GLN A 248 21.20 5.93 -8.81
CA GLN A 248 22.62 5.95 -9.14
C GLN A 248 22.99 4.85 -10.15
N LYS A 249 22.48 3.63 -9.99
CA LYS A 249 22.69 2.53 -10.95
C LYS A 249 22.09 2.83 -12.33
N LEU A 250 21.01 3.60 -12.40
CA LEU A 250 20.45 4.10 -13.67
C LEU A 250 21.36 5.14 -14.34
N GLY A 251 22.19 5.83 -13.58
CA GLY A 251 23.15 6.81 -14.08
C GLY A 251 22.84 8.26 -13.72
N PHE A 252 21.84 8.54 -12.87
CA PHE A 252 21.59 9.90 -12.39
C PHE A 252 22.69 10.37 -11.44
N GLU A 253 23.20 11.59 -11.66
CA GLU A 253 24.34 12.14 -10.92
C GLU A 253 23.94 13.14 -9.82
N ASN A 254 22.79 13.79 -9.95
CA ASN A 254 22.34 14.88 -9.08
C ASN A 254 21.14 14.44 -8.22
N ILE A 255 21.41 13.60 -7.23
CA ILE A 255 20.43 13.13 -6.26
C ILE A 255 20.65 13.90 -4.97
N TYR A 256 19.68 14.72 -4.58
CA TYR A 256 19.69 15.51 -3.35
C TYR A 256 18.85 14.82 -2.28
N HIS A 257 19.31 14.87 -1.06
CA HIS A 257 18.69 14.26 0.11
C HIS A 257 18.00 15.28 1.00
N VAL A 258 17.15 14.80 1.87
CA VAL A 258 16.60 15.55 3.01
C VAL A 258 17.17 14.92 4.29
N PRO A 259 18.34 15.41 4.78
CA PRO A 259 19.08 14.71 5.83
C PRO A 259 18.28 14.41 7.09
N GLU A 260 17.36 15.30 7.45
CA GLU A 260 16.49 15.12 8.63
C GLU A 260 15.49 13.97 8.43
N GLN A 261 15.09 13.69 7.19
CA GLN A 261 14.15 12.61 6.84
C GLN A 261 14.85 11.32 6.40
N ASP A 262 16.16 11.36 6.11
CA ASP A 262 16.99 10.18 5.86
C ASP A 262 17.29 9.41 7.16
N VAL A 263 17.15 10.08 8.33
CA VAL A 263 17.28 9.43 9.62
C VAL A 263 16.13 8.43 9.81
N VAL A 264 16.47 7.15 9.94
CA VAL A 264 15.49 6.10 10.27
C VAL A 264 15.00 6.29 11.69
N ASP A 265 13.75 6.71 11.86
CA ASP A 265 13.14 6.99 13.16
C ASP A 265 11.65 6.67 13.15
N GLY A 266 11.23 5.69 13.94
CA GLY A 266 9.83 5.28 14.07
C GLY A 266 8.91 6.30 14.74
N ASN A 267 9.46 7.40 15.27
CA ASN A 267 8.68 8.52 15.78
C ASN A 267 8.29 9.54 14.71
N PHE A 268 8.86 9.43 13.49
CA PHE A 268 8.60 10.33 12.37
C PHE A 268 8.66 11.82 12.76
N PRO A 269 9.79 12.31 13.34
CA PRO A 269 9.82 13.60 14.03
C PRO A 269 9.56 14.82 13.14
N THR A 270 9.68 14.69 11.83
CA THR A 270 9.48 15.80 10.87
C THR A 270 8.07 15.89 10.30
N VAL A 271 7.21 14.90 10.57
CA VAL A 271 5.86 14.81 10.00
C VAL A 271 4.85 14.33 11.03
N MET A 272 3.59 14.74 10.88
CA MET A 272 2.48 14.21 11.69
C MET A 272 2.07 12.80 11.23
N SER A 273 2.14 12.57 9.92
CA SER A 273 1.88 11.29 9.27
C SER A 273 2.93 11.09 8.17
N PRO A 274 3.60 9.94 8.11
CA PRO A 274 4.60 9.65 7.07
C PRO A 274 3.93 9.25 5.75
N ASN A 275 2.99 10.07 5.29
CA ASN A 275 2.16 9.80 4.10
C ASN A 275 2.55 10.73 2.95
N PRO A 276 3.12 10.22 1.84
CA PRO A 276 3.51 11.03 0.69
C PRO A 276 2.33 11.65 -0.09
N GLU A 277 1.10 11.33 0.27
CA GLU A 277 -0.10 12.02 -0.24
C GLU A 277 -0.28 13.41 0.38
N GLU A 278 0.32 13.64 1.55
CA GLU A 278 0.14 14.86 2.32
C GLU A 278 1.19 15.92 1.93
N PRO A 279 0.78 17.13 1.52
CA PRO A 279 1.72 18.21 1.18
C PRO A 279 2.72 18.52 2.31
N SER A 280 2.31 18.40 3.57
CA SER A 280 3.17 18.59 4.73
C SER A 280 4.33 17.60 4.80
N ALA A 281 4.14 16.37 4.34
CA ALA A 281 5.19 15.34 4.33
C ALA A 281 6.29 15.64 3.30
N LEU A 282 5.94 16.31 2.19
CA LEU A 282 6.88 16.69 1.13
C LEU A 282 7.46 18.10 1.31
N ALA A 283 7.00 18.87 2.28
CA ALA A 283 7.37 20.30 2.42
C ALA A 283 8.89 20.52 2.53
N MET A 284 9.60 19.66 3.30
CA MET A 284 11.06 19.76 3.43
C MET A 284 11.77 19.44 2.11
N ALA A 285 11.33 18.41 1.40
CA ALA A 285 11.89 18.04 0.10
C ALA A 285 11.64 19.10 -0.96
N VAL A 286 10.46 19.73 -0.96
CA VAL A 286 10.14 20.88 -1.83
C VAL A 286 11.05 22.07 -1.50
N ALA A 287 11.32 22.37 -0.23
CA ALA A 287 12.25 23.41 0.16
C ALA A 287 13.68 23.14 -0.31
N VAL A 288 14.13 21.88 -0.25
CA VAL A 288 15.43 21.48 -0.82
C VAL A 288 15.40 21.68 -2.34
N ALA A 289 14.33 21.27 -3.02
CA ALA A 289 14.21 21.44 -4.47
C ALA A 289 14.25 22.91 -4.89
N ASP A 290 13.63 23.81 -4.15
CA ASP A 290 13.66 25.23 -4.43
C ASP A 290 15.06 25.83 -4.23
N ARG A 291 15.76 25.41 -3.18
CA ARG A 291 17.15 25.83 -2.91
C ARG A 291 18.14 25.35 -3.97
N GLU A 292 18.04 24.09 -4.38
CA GLU A 292 18.96 23.46 -5.34
C GLU A 292 18.55 23.68 -6.80
N GLY A 293 17.38 24.25 -7.05
CA GLY A 293 16.81 24.37 -8.39
C GLY A 293 16.52 22.99 -9.00
N ALA A 294 15.97 22.06 -8.21
CA ALA A 294 15.68 20.73 -8.68
C ALA A 294 14.39 20.67 -9.50
N ASP A 295 14.34 19.70 -10.43
CA ASP A 295 13.25 19.52 -11.38
C ASP A 295 12.16 18.59 -10.83
N LEU A 296 12.54 17.68 -9.94
CA LEU A 296 11.72 16.58 -9.46
C LEU A 296 11.95 16.33 -7.97
N VAL A 297 10.86 16.17 -7.24
CA VAL A 297 10.83 15.64 -5.87
C VAL A 297 10.15 14.30 -5.87
N MET A 298 10.70 13.32 -5.18
CA MET A 298 10.10 12.02 -4.92
C MET A 298 10.14 11.70 -3.44
N ALA A 299 9.06 11.14 -2.91
CA ALA A 299 8.91 10.73 -1.52
C ALA A 299 8.27 9.35 -1.43
N THR A 300 8.72 8.52 -0.48
CA THR A 300 8.14 7.21 -0.20
C THR A 300 7.69 7.11 1.26
N ASP A 301 6.69 6.28 1.53
CA ASP A 301 6.20 6.00 2.89
C ASP A 301 7.09 4.95 3.62
N PRO A 302 6.84 4.66 4.91
CA PRO A 302 7.73 3.83 5.72
C PRO A 302 8.05 2.43 5.18
N ASP A 303 7.10 1.74 4.54
CA ASP A 303 7.32 0.45 3.90
C ASP A 303 7.61 0.55 2.39
N ALA A 304 7.78 1.79 1.90
CA ALA A 304 8.14 2.15 0.54
C ALA A 304 7.28 1.43 -0.52
N ASP A 305 5.97 1.44 -0.30
CA ASP A 305 4.99 0.92 -1.25
C ASP A 305 4.26 2.05 -2.02
N ARG A 306 4.35 3.31 -1.55
CA ARG A 306 3.75 4.49 -2.18
C ARG A 306 4.80 5.50 -2.59
N ILE A 307 4.53 6.18 -3.71
CA ILE A 307 5.35 7.28 -4.20
C ILE A 307 4.55 8.56 -4.33
N GLY A 308 4.97 9.63 -3.65
CA GLY A 308 4.51 11.00 -3.89
C GLY A 308 5.54 11.75 -4.72
N ILE A 309 5.08 12.55 -5.69
CA ILE A 309 5.97 13.36 -6.52
C ILE A 309 5.54 14.82 -6.58
N ALA A 310 6.52 15.72 -6.71
CA ALA A 310 6.30 17.10 -7.07
C ALA A 310 7.20 17.47 -8.27
N VAL A 311 6.66 18.29 -9.16
CA VAL A 311 7.30 18.67 -10.41
C VAL A 311 7.17 20.18 -10.63
N ARG A 312 8.05 20.80 -11.45
CA ARG A 312 7.93 22.21 -11.82
C ARG A 312 6.81 22.42 -12.82
N ASP A 313 5.88 23.33 -12.51
CA ASP A 313 4.89 23.82 -13.48
C ASP A 313 5.52 24.79 -14.50
N ASN A 314 4.71 25.34 -15.39
CA ASN A 314 5.20 26.27 -16.42
C ASN A 314 5.69 27.62 -15.87
N GLU A 315 5.38 27.95 -14.61
CA GLU A 315 5.83 29.16 -13.91
C GLU A 315 7.08 28.86 -13.04
N GLY A 316 7.54 27.62 -13.03
CA GLY A 316 8.68 27.16 -12.25
C GLY A 316 8.36 26.87 -10.79
N LYS A 317 7.08 26.82 -10.40
CA LYS A 317 6.63 26.49 -9.05
C LYS A 317 6.54 24.96 -8.90
N MET A 318 6.97 24.42 -7.75
CA MET A 318 6.74 23.02 -7.41
C MET A 318 5.25 22.76 -7.14
N VAL A 319 4.68 21.79 -7.87
CA VAL A 319 3.32 21.32 -7.71
C VAL A 319 3.32 19.82 -7.45
N LEU A 320 2.53 19.40 -6.45
CA LEU A 320 2.37 17.99 -6.12
C LEU A 320 1.39 17.36 -7.11
N LEU A 321 1.76 16.20 -7.64
CA LEU A 321 0.87 15.38 -8.45
C LEU A 321 0.20 14.34 -7.57
N ASN A 322 -1.10 14.12 -7.79
CA ASN A 322 -1.80 13.06 -7.07
C ASN A 322 -1.51 11.68 -7.68
N GLY A 323 -1.94 10.61 -6.99
CA GLY A 323 -1.69 9.23 -7.42
C GLY A 323 -2.27 8.91 -8.80
N ASN A 324 -3.44 9.46 -9.15
CA ASN A 324 -4.03 9.29 -10.49
C ASN A 324 -3.18 9.94 -11.58
N GLN A 325 -2.66 11.14 -11.33
CA GLN A 325 -1.80 11.86 -12.27
C GLN A 325 -0.47 11.14 -12.46
N THR A 326 0.15 10.70 -11.38
CA THR A 326 1.39 9.91 -11.42
C THR A 326 1.21 8.60 -12.19
N ALA A 327 0.15 7.84 -11.87
CA ALA A 327 -0.18 6.60 -12.57
C ALA A 327 -0.45 6.84 -14.07
N SER A 328 -1.09 7.97 -14.43
CA SER A 328 -1.36 8.32 -15.83
C SER A 328 -0.09 8.62 -16.60
N ILE A 329 0.82 9.41 -16.04
CA ILE A 329 2.14 9.70 -16.64
C ILE A 329 2.90 8.39 -16.86
N LEU A 330 3.01 7.55 -15.83
CA LEU A 330 3.75 6.29 -15.92
C LEU A 330 3.12 5.33 -16.93
N THR A 331 1.81 5.13 -16.90
CA THR A 331 1.12 4.25 -17.85
C THR A 331 1.29 4.74 -19.29
N TYR A 332 1.15 6.06 -19.52
CA TYR A 332 1.36 6.65 -20.85
C TYR A 332 2.79 6.44 -21.34
N TYR A 333 3.79 6.78 -20.50
CA TYR A 333 5.19 6.61 -20.82
C TYR A 333 5.52 5.15 -21.17
N ILE A 334 5.14 4.22 -20.30
CA ILE A 334 5.46 2.80 -20.45
C ILE A 334 4.82 2.24 -21.74
N LEU A 335 3.53 2.45 -21.97
CA LEU A 335 2.83 1.93 -23.14
C LEU A 335 3.33 2.57 -24.43
N ARG A 336 3.62 3.85 -24.42
CA ARG A 336 4.22 4.54 -25.56
C ARG A 336 5.59 3.96 -25.91
N ARG A 337 6.48 3.78 -24.93
CA ARG A 337 7.80 3.18 -25.16
C ARG A 337 7.70 1.71 -25.57
N TRP A 338 6.79 0.94 -25.02
CA TRP A 338 6.54 -0.43 -25.47
C TRP A 338 6.10 -0.47 -26.95
N SER A 339 5.24 0.46 -27.36
CA SER A 339 4.83 0.60 -28.75
C SER A 339 5.99 0.98 -29.65
N GLU A 340 6.78 2.01 -29.27
CA GLU A 340 7.94 2.48 -30.03
C GLU A 340 9.04 1.38 -30.16
N LEU A 341 9.21 0.54 -29.14
CA LEU A 341 10.16 -0.57 -29.11
C LEU A 341 9.61 -1.87 -29.76
N GLY A 342 8.39 -1.85 -30.30
CA GLY A 342 7.78 -3.03 -30.92
C GLY A 342 7.48 -4.17 -29.94
N LYS A 343 7.26 -3.88 -28.67
CA LYS A 343 7.02 -4.88 -27.62
C LYS A 343 5.53 -5.26 -27.46
N LEU A 344 4.62 -4.54 -28.11
CA LEU A 344 3.19 -4.83 -28.03
C LEU A 344 2.80 -5.88 -29.09
N ASP A 345 2.42 -7.07 -28.64
CA ASP A 345 2.02 -8.21 -29.48
C ASP A 345 0.54 -8.61 -29.30
N GLY A 346 -0.23 -7.79 -28.54
CA GLY A 346 -1.64 -8.03 -28.25
C GLY A 346 -1.91 -8.87 -27.00
N LYS A 347 -0.87 -9.29 -26.28
CA LYS A 347 -0.98 -10.08 -25.04
C LYS A 347 -0.79 -9.25 -23.76
N GLN A 348 -0.52 -7.97 -23.90
CA GLN A 348 -0.27 -7.09 -22.78
C GLN A 348 -1.56 -6.63 -22.11
N TYR A 349 -1.47 -6.42 -20.81
CA TYR A 349 -2.54 -5.82 -20.02
C TYR A 349 -2.00 -4.92 -18.92
N ILE A 350 -2.86 -3.98 -18.50
CA ILE A 350 -2.69 -3.20 -17.29
C ILE A 350 -3.82 -3.50 -16.31
N VAL A 351 -3.61 -3.21 -15.03
CA VAL A 351 -4.64 -3.37 -14.00
C VAL A 351 -4.79 -2.07 -13.20
N LYS A 352 -6.04 -1.65 -13.00
CA LYS A 352 -6.38 -0.51 -12.13
C LYS A 352 -7.52 -0.86 -11.20
N THR A 353 -7.70 -0.10 -10.13
CA THR A 353 -8.87 -0.27 -9.27
C THR A 353 -10.08 0.46 -9.85
N ILE A 354 -11.27 0.08 -9.36
CA ILE A 354 -12.55 0.69 -9.77
C ILE A 354 -12.65 2.18 -9.42
N VAL A 355 -11.79 2.69 -8.53
CA VAL A 355 -11.73 4.11 -8.12
C VAL A 355 -10.52 4.85 -8.68
N THR A 356 -9.63 4.17 -9.39
CA THR A 356 -8.52 4.79 -10.11
C THR A 356 -9.01 5.38 -11.43
N THR A 357 -8.41 6.49 -11.86
CA THR A 357 -8.84 7.27 -13.03
C THR A 357 -9.12 6.44 -14.28
N GLU A 358 -10.17 6.78 -15.02
CA GLU A 358 -10.46 6.20 -16.35
C GLU A 358 -9.50 6.68 -17.43
N LEU A 359 -8.64 7.65 -17.14
CA LEU A 359 -7.59 8.07 -18.06
C LEU A 359 -6.63 6.90 -18.39
N LEU A 360 -6.34 6.02 -17.42
CA LEU A 360 -5.53 4.82 -17.66
C LEU A 360 -6.15 3.91 -18.72
N ARG A 361 -7.49 3.76 -18.69
CA ARG A 361 -8.22 3.00 -19.72
C ARG A 361 -8.08 3.66 -21.10
N ALA A 362 -8.32 4.96 -21.18
CA ALA A 362 -8.21 5.71 -22.44
C ALA A 362 -6.81 5.59 -23.06
N ILE A 363 -5.77 5.68 -22.22
CA ILE A 363 -4.38 5.48 -22.64
C ILE A 363 -4.16 4.06 -23.16
N ALA A 364 -4.57 3.04 -22.40
CA ALA A 364 -4.36 1.64 -22.76
C ALA A 364 -5.11 1.26 -24.07
N GLU A 365 -6.34 1.72 -24.24
CA GLU A 365 -7.15 1.51 -25.45
C GLU A 365 -6.47 2.06 -26.71
N LYS A 366 -5.81 3.23 -26.61
CA LYS A 366 -5.02 3.80 -27.72
C LYS A 366 -3.94 2.84 -28.21
N TYR A 367 -3.30 2.13 -27.31
CA TYR A 367 -2.22 1.19 -27.63
C TYR A 367 -2.70 -0.25 -27.82
N GLY A 368 -4.02 -0.50 -27.82
CA GLY A 368 -4.59 -1.84 -27.95
C GLY A 368 -4.29 -2.76 -26.77
N VAL A 369 -4.03 -2.20 -25.58
CA VAL A 369 -3.69 -2.93 -24.38
C VAL A 369 -4.92 -3.15 -23.52
N LYS A 370 -5.12 -4.40 -23.08
CA LYS A 370 -6.26 -4.80 -22.25
C LYS A 370 -6.20 -4.14 -20.87
N VAL A 371 -7.35 -3.79 -20.34
CA VAL A 371 -7.48 -3.19 -18.98
C VAL A 371 -8.34 -4.08 -18.12
N TYR A 372 -7.81 -4.48 -16.96
CA TYR A 372 -8.61 -5.08 -15.90
C TYR A 372 -8.94 -4.04 -14.84
N ASN A 373 -10.22 -3.97 -14.45
CA ASN A 373 -10.67 -3.26 -13.26
C ASN A 373 -10.82 -4.23 -12.11
N VAL A 374 -10.30 -3.86 -10.93
CA VAL A 374 -10.41 -4.68 -9.72
C VAL A 374 -10.93 -3.83 -8.55
N LEU A 375 -11.33 -4.49 -7.46
CA LEU A 375 -11.66 -3.80 -6.21
C LEU A 375 -10.42 -3.07 -5.65
N THR A 376 -10.65 -2.13 -4.74
CA THR A 376 -9.57 -1.44 -4.02
C THR A 376 -8.73 -2.41 -3.20
N GLY A 377 -7.43 -2.23 -3.24
CA GLY A 377 -6.43 -3.08 -2.59
C GLY A 377 -5.56 -3.81 -3.61
N PHE A 378 -4.25 -3.61 -3.50
CA PHE A 378 -3.29 -4.12 -4.48
C PHE A 378 -3.29 -5.64 -4.61
N LYS A 379 -3.73 -6.36 -3.57
CA LYS A 379 -3.93 -7.82 -3.60
C LYS A 379 -4.82 -8.28 -4.76
N TRP A 380 -5.78 -7.46 -5.18
CA TRP A 380 -6.65 -7.78 -6.32
C TRP A 380 -5.94 -7.56 -7.67
N ILE A 381 -5.03 -6.58 -7.73
CA ILE A 381 -4.12 -6.42 -8.88
C ILE A 381 -3.22 -7.65 -8.98
N ALA A 382 -2.60 -8.04 -7.88
CA ALA A 382 -1.73 -9.21 -7.81
C ALA A 382 -2.47 -10.53 -8.16
N ASP A 383 -3.72 -10.67 -7.75
CA ASP A 383 -4.56 -11.83 -8.10
C ASP A 383 -4.79 -11.95 -9.62
N ILE A 384 -5.02 -10.83 -10.31
CA ILE A 384 -5.09 -10.81 -11.78
C ILE A 384 -3.75 -11.20 -12.39
N VAL A 385 -2.64 -10.67 -11.87
CA VAL A 385 -1.29 -11.02 -12.37
C VAL A 385 -1.03 -12.52 -12.21
N LYS A 386 -1.37 -13.09 -11.06
CA LYS A 386 -1.24 -14.53 -10.79
C LYS A 386 -2.08 -15.38 -11.76
N LYS A 387 -3.33 -14.99 -12.00
CA LYS A 387 -4.25 -15.73 -12.88
C LYS A 387 -3.82 -15.73 -14.36
N ASN A 388 -3.05 -14.74 -14.76
CA ASN A 388 -2.59 -14.57 -16.14
C ASN A 388 -1.09 -14.93 -16.32
N GLU A 389 -0.42 -15.41 -15.27
CA GLU A 389 1.01 -15.73 -15.30
C GLU A 389 1.34 -16.78 -16.37
N GLY A 390 2.30 -16.47 -17.24
CA GLY A 390 2.73 -17.34 -18.32
C GLY A 390 1.83 -17.34 -19.58
N GLU A 391 0.65 -16.71 -19.55
CA GLU A 391 -0.28 -16.64 -20.69
C GLU A 391 -0.25 -15.25 -21.35
N THR A 392 -0.32 -14.20 -20.54
CA THR A 392 -0.30 -12.80 -20.97
C THR A 392 0.65 -12.00 -20.09
N THR A 393 1.04 -10.80 -20.52
CA THR A 393 2.08 -10.01 -19.85
C THR A 393 1.48 -8.84 -19.11
N PHE A 394 1.69 -8.79 -17.79
CA PHE A 394 1.41 -7.63 -16.98
C PHE A 394 2.44 -6.53 -17.25
N VAL A 395 1.98 -5.39 -17.72
CA VAL A 395 2.86 -4.25 -18.00
C VAL A 395 3.03 -3.38 -16.77
N CYS A 396 1.92 -2.87 -16.24
CA CYS A 396 1.89 -2.06 -15.03
C CYS A 396 0.48 -1.99 -14.43
N GLY A 397 0.40 -1.51 -13.21
CA GLY A 397 -0.88 -1.28 -12.55
C GLY A 397 -0.71 -0.42 -11.30
N GLY A 398 -1.81 0.21 -10.88
CA GLY A 398 -1.75 1.13 -9.76
C GLY A 398 -3.09 1.45 -9.14
N GLU A 399 -2.98 2.14 -8.02
CA GLU A 399 -4.07 2.66 -7.22
C GLU A 399 -4.01 4.18 -7.17
N GLU A 400 -5.16 4.81 -7.03
CA GLU A 400 -5.27 6.27 -6.81
C GLU A 400 -4.54 6.73 -5.54
N SER A 401 -4.35 5.80 -4.61
CA SER A 401 -3.66 6.02 -3.33
C SER A 401 -2.13 5.88 -3.42
N TYR A 402 -1.55 6.34 -4.53
CA TYR A 402 -0.11 6.50 -4.74
C TYR A 402 0.70 5.19 -4.84
N GLY A 403 0.05 4.04 -4.90
CA GLY A 403 0.68 2.75 -5.12
C GLY A 403 0.74 2.38 -6.60
N PHE A 404 1.91 1.94 -7.08
CA PHE A 404 2.12 1.54 -8.47
C PHE A 404 3.14 0.39 -8.55
N ASN A 405 3.04 -0.43 -9.57
CA ASN A 405 4.02 -1.47 -9.88
C ASN A 405 4.21 -1.64 -11.38
N VAL A 406 5.40 -2.04 -11.79
CA VAL A 406 5.78 -2.32 -13.18
C VAL A 406 6.37 -3.71 -13.30
N GLY A 407 5.85 -4.52 -14.22
CA GLY A 407 6.32 -5.87 -14.45
C GLY A 407 5.92 -6.88 -13.36
N GLU A 408 6.47 -8.08 -13.44
CA GLU A 408 5.97 -9.24 -12.70
C GLU A 408 6.91 -9.75 -11.59
N PHE A 409 8.03 -9.04 -11.32
CA PHE A 409 8.99 -9.47 -10.30
C PHE A 409 8.43 -9.37 -8.87
N VAL A 410 7.64 -8.36 -8.63
CA VAL A 410 7.00 -8.04 -7.35
C VAL A 410 5.49 -8.15 -7.48
N ARG A 411 4.81 -8.62 -6.43
CA ARG A 411 3.35 -8.82 -6.40
C ARG A 411 2.64 -7.92 -5.39
N ASP A 412 3.24 -6.78 -5.12
CA ASP A 412 2.65 -5.67 -4.37
C ASP A 412 3.08 -4.35 -5.00
N LYS A 413 2.64 -3.24 -4.43
CA LYS A 413 3.12 -1.90 -4.77
C LYS A 413 4.63 -1.82 -4.56
N ASP A 414 5.30 -1.19 -5.49
CA ASP A 414 6.75 -1.09 -5.53
C ASP A 414 7.16 0.36 -5.75
N ALA A 415 7.42 1.10 -4.66
CA ALA A 415 7.85 2.48 -4.78
C ALA A 415 9.28 2.63 -5.32
N PRO A 416 10.27 1.78 -5.00
CA PRO A 416 11.58 1.82 -5.65
C PRO A 416 11.53 1.78 -7.18
N ILE A 417 10.79 0.82 -7.78
CA ILE A 417 10.66 0.78 -9.24
C ILE A 417 9.86 1.98 -9.78
N SER A 418 8.87 2.43 -9.04
CA SER A 418 8.06 3.59 -9.41
C SER A 418 8.92 4.86 -9.43
N CYS A 419 9.81 5.07 -8.45
CA CYS A 419 10.80 6.16 -8.44
C CYS A 419 11.72 6.09 -9.66
N ALA A 420 12.24 4.91 -9.99
CA ALA A 420 13.08 4.69 -11.16
C ALA A 420 12.36 5.04 -12.45
N PHE A 421 11.11 4.59 -12.62
CA PHE A 421 10.31 4.92 -13.81
C PHE A 421 9.91 6.40 -13.89
N VAL A 422 9.65 7.05 -12.77
CA VAL A 422 9.40 8.51 -12.74
C VAL A 422 10.65 9.27 -13.19
N ALA A 423 11.82 8.91 -12.68
CA ALA A 423 13.09 9.54 -13.06
C ALA A 423 13.43 9.27 -14.54
N GLU A 424 13.29 8.03 -15.02
CA GLU A 424 13.49 7.67 -16.43
C GLU A 424 12.50 8.42 -17.34
N CYS A 425 11.24 8.52 -16.95
CA CYS A 425 10.22 9.29 -17.67
C CYS A 425 10.57 10.78 -17.73
N ALA A 426 11.11 11.36 -16.66
CA ALA A 426 11.58 12.74 -16.64
C ALA A 426 12.72 12.97 -17.64
N ALA A 427 13.70 12.05 -17.70
CA ALA A 427 14.79 12.07 -18.67
C ALA A 427 14.27 11.92 -20.11
N TRP A 428 13.33 11.01 -20.34
CA TRP A 428 12.71 10.82 -21.65
C TRP A 428 11.90 12.05 -22.09
N ALA A 429 11.17 12.71 -21.19
CA ALA A 429 10.47 13.96 -21.47
C ALA A 429 11.47 15.08 -21.78
N ALA A 430 12.57 15.20 -21.01
CA ALA A 430 13.62 16.18 -21.24
C ALA A 430 14.30 16.01 -22.62
N ALA A 431 14.49 14.77 -23.08
CA ALA A 431 14.99 14.48 -24.42
C ALA A 431 14.06 15.00 -25.54
N GLN A 432 12.81 15.29 -25.23
CA GLN A 432 11.83 15.92 -26.12
C GLN A 432 11.62 17.40 -25.82
N GLY A 433 12.46 18.01 -24.97
CA GLY A 433 12.38 19.41 -24.55
C GLY A 433 11.19 19.71 -23.64
N LYS A 434 10.71 18.73 -22.87
CA LYS A 434 9.54 18.83 -22.00
C LYS A 434 9.86 18.48 -20.55
N THR A 435 9.09 19.07 -19.63
CA THR A 435 9.02 18.64 -18.23
C THR A 435 7.95 17.56 -18.03
N LEU A 436 7.95 16.89 -16.87
CA LEU A 436 6.86 15.96 -16.51
C LEU A 436 5.50 16.67 -16.43
N TYR A 437 5.48 17.93 -15.97
CA TYR A 437 4.26 18.72 -15.94
C TYR A 437 3.71 18.95 -17.36
N GLN A 438 4.57 19.35 -18.30
CA GLN A 438 4.18 19.54 -19.69
C GLN A 438 3.75 18.23 -20.35
N LEU A 439 4.38 17.11 -20.01
CA LEU A 439 3.94 15.78 -20.46
C LEU A 439 2.52 15.46 -19.98
N LEU A 440 2.20 15.78 -18.72
CA LEU A 440 0.84 15.61 -18.19
C LEU A 440 -0.17 16.49 -18.95
N GLN A 441 0.19 17.74 -19.30
CA GLN A 441 -0.66 18.61 -20.10
C GLN A 441 -0.87 18.05 -21.52
N ASP A 442 0.15 17.46 -22.14
CA ASP A 442 0.03 16.78 -23.43
C ASP A 442 -0.93 15.57 -23.35
N ILE A 443 -0.84 14.80 -22.29
CA ILE A 443 -1.76 13.68 -22.05
C ILE A 443 -3.21 14.17 -21.93
N TYR A 444 -3.44 15.27 -21.20
CA TYR A 444 -4.76 15.88 -21.12
C TYR A 444 -5.24 16.47 -22.47
N ALA A 445 -4.35 17.04 -23.25
CA ALA A 445 -4.69 17.54 -24.58
C ALA A 445 -5.10 16.41 -25.53
N GLU A 446 -4.47 15.25 -25.39
CA GLU A 446 -4.73 14.08 -26.24
C GLU A 446 -5.99 13.30 -25.84
N PHE A 447 -6.20 13.06 -24.53
CA PHE A 447 -7.25 12.18 -24.02
C PHE A 447 -8.44 12.91 -23.39
N GLY A 448 -8.33 14.23 -23.22
CA GLY A 448 -9.23 15.06 -22.45
C GLY A 448 -8.78 15.25 -21.00
N TYR A 449 -9.29 16.29 -20.35
CA TYR A 449 -8.98 16.57 -18.95
C TYR A 449 -9.78 15.66 -18.03
N TYR A 450 -9.09 15.00 -17.13
CA TYR A 450 -9.66 14.17 -16.05
C TYR A 450 -9.33 14.79 -14.70
N LYS A 451 -10.33 14.86 -13.84
CA LYS A 451 -10.19 15.34 -12.46
C LYS A 451 -10.79 14.33 -11.51
N GLU A 452 -9.97 13.86 -10.61
CA GLU A 452 -10.38 12.99 -9.52
C GLU A 452 -10.30 13.74 -8.19
N SER A 453 -11.26 13.45 -7.32
CA SER A 453 -11.25 13.95 -5.95
C SER A 453 -11.94 12.96 -5.00
N LEU A 454 -11.77 13.19 -3.72
CA LEU A 454 -12.27 12.33 -2.64
C LEU A 454 -12.92 13.18 -1.55
N ILE A 455 -14.07 12.73 -1.05
CA ILE A 455 -14.63 13.14 0.24
C ILE A 455 -14.60 11.94 1.18
N SER A 456 -14.16 12.17 2.39
CA SER A 456 -14.19 11.18 3.47
C SER A 456 -15.02 11.73 4.62
N VAL A 457 -16.17 11.11 4.89
CA VAL A 457 -17.07 11.50 5.98
C VAL A 457 -16.92 10.51 7.12
N THR A 458 -16.54 11.02 8.29
CA THR A 458 -16.40 10.23 9.52
C THR A 458 -17.58 10.53 10.44
N LYS A 459 -18.24 9.49 10.90
CA LYS A 459 -19.30 9.54 11.92
C LYS A 459 -18.73 9.06 13.26
N LYS A 460 -19.48 9.15 14.36
CA LYS A 460 -18.94 8.77 15.67
C LYS A 460 -19.65 7.53 16.25
N GLY A 461 -18.84 6.60 16.74
CA GLY A 461 -19.29 5.45 17.53
C GLY A 461 -20.22 4.49 16.79
N LYS A 462 -20.95 3.67 17.54
CA LYS A 462 -21.89 2.65 17.02
C LYS A 462 -23.01 3.27 16.18
N ALA A 463 -23.56 4.38 16.62
CA ALA A 463 -24.60 5.10 15.87
C ALA A 463 -24.11 5.57 14.50
N GLY A 464 -22.84 6.00 14.41
CA GLY A 464 -22.22 6.37 13.14
C GLY A 464 -22.06 5.20 12.17
N LEU A 465 -21.75 4.00 12.65
CA LEU A 465 -21.71 2.78 11.82
C LEU A 465 -23.12 2.43 11.27
N GLU A 466 -24.15 2.51 12.12
CA GLU A 466 -25.54 2.26 11.73
C GLU A 466 -26.03 3.29 10.70
N GLU A 467 -25.68 4.57 10.88
CA GLU A 467 -26.00 5.63 9.92
C GLU A 467 -25.33 5.38 8.55
N ILE A 468 -24.06 5.01 8.52
CA ILE A 468 -23.36 4.68 7.27
C ILE A 468 -23.97 3.45 6.60
N ALA A 469 -24.33 2.42 7.35
CA ALA A 469 -25.01 1.26 6.82
C ALA A 469 -26.36 1.63 6.18
N GLN A 470 -27.12 2.51 6.83
CA GLN A 470 -28.39 3.02 6.30
C GLN A 470 -28.18 3.85 5.03
N MET A 471 -27.15 4.73 4.98
CA MET A 471 -26.81 5.47 3.76
C MET A 471 -26.58 4.53 2.56
N MET A 472 -25.89 3.41 2.75
CA MET A 472 -25.68 2.43 1.68
C MET A 472 -26.98 1.75 1.23
N VAL A 473 -27.90 1.48 2.14
CA VAL A 473 -29.24 0.97 1.82
C VAL A 473 -30.02 2.01 1.01
N ASP A 474 -30.01 3.26 1.44
CA ASP A 474 -30.73 4.36 0.78
C ASP A 474 -30.21 4.60 -0.64
N TYR A 475 -28.89 4.62 -0.85
CA TYR A 475 -28.29 4.74 -2.19
C TYR A 475 -28.61 3.56 -3.11
N ARG A 476 -28.79 2.33 -2.58
CA ARG A 476 -29.24 1.17 -3.37
C ARG A 476 -30.70 1.28 -3.78
N GLN A 477 -31.56 1.71 -2.85
CA GLN A 477 -33.01 1.82 -3.11
C GLN A 477 -33.35 3.05 -3.95
N ASN A 478 -32.64 4.14 -3.72
CA ASN A 478 -32.88 5.44 -4.36
C ASN A 478 -31.57 6.04 -4.87
N PRO A 479 -30.98 5.46 -5.95
CA PRO A 479 -29.76 6.01 -6.52
C PRO A 479 -29.98 7.45 -7.01
N PRO A 480 -28.94 8.30 -7.00
CA PRO A 480 -29.05 9.66 -7.51
C PRO A 480 -29.51 9.62 -8.98
N LYS A 481 -30.45 10.49 -9.33
CA LYS A 481 -30.98 10.57 -10.71
C LYS A 481 -30.04 11.31 -11.64
N GLU A 482 -29.20 12.17 -11.08
CA GLU A 482 -28.22 12.98 -11.81
C GLU A 482 -26.94 13.17 -11.01
N LEU A 483 -25.84 13.39 -11.68
CA LEU A 483 -24.53 13.79 -11.15
C LEU A 483 -24.11 15.08 -11.81
N ALA A 484 -23.91 16.14 -11.03
CA ALA A 484 -23.56 17.48 -11.53
C ALA A 484 -24.48 17.96 -12.70
N GLY A 485 -25.79 17.67 -12.59
CA GLY A 485 -26.79 18.07 -13.60
C GLY A 485 -26.89 17.18 -14.84
N SER A 486 -26.10 16.10 -14.93
CA SER A 486 -26.18 15.11 -16.01
C SER A 486 -26.88 13.83 -15.53
N PRO A 487 -27.83 13.25 -16.31
CA PRO A 487 -28.59 12.07 -15.91
C PRO A 487 -27.71 10.86 -15.62
N VAL A 488 -28.01 10.12 -14.55
CA VAL A 488 -27.39 8.83 -14.26
C VAL A 488 -27.95 7.78 -15.22
N ILE A 489 -27.06 7.11 -15.94
CA ILE A 489 -27.40 6.08 -16.95
C ILE A 489 -27.02 4.68 -16.54
N LYS A 490 -26.16 4.52 -15.51
CA LYS A 490 -25.70 3.22 -15.04
C LYS A 490 -25.41 3.23 -13.56
N VAL A 491 -25.89 2.18 -12.86
CA VAL A 491 -25.59 1.90 -11.46
C VAL A 491 -24.94 0.53 -11.39
N ILE A 492 -23.82 0.41 -10.68
CA ILE A 492 -23.15 -0.87 -10.42
C ILE A 492 -23.16 -1.11 -8.93
N ASP A 493 -23.72 -2.25 -8.51
CA ASP A 493 -23.68 -2.72 -7.12
C ASP A 493 -22.71 -3.89 -7.01
N TYR A 494 -21.57 -3.66 -6.37
CA TYR A 494 -20.52 -4.67 -6.20
C TYR A 494 -20.86 -5.72 -5.13
N THR A 495 -22.01 -5.68 -4.50
CA THR A 495 -22.51 -6.82 -3.70
C THR A 495 -22.97 -7.99 -4.58
N LYS A 496 -23.02 -7.80 -5.90
CA LYS A 496 -23.50 -8.76 -6.89
C LYS A 496 -22.36 -9.28 -7.78
N PRO A 497 -21.63 -10.32 -7.38
CA PRO A 497 -20.53 -10.88 -8.15
C PRO A 497 -20.94 -11.36 -9.55
N GLU A 498 -22.15 -11.86 -9.70
CA GLU A 498 -22.72 -12.36 -10.96
C GLU A 498 -22.89 -11.26 -12.03
N GLU A 499 -23.08 -10.01 -11.60
CA GLU A 499 -23.19 -8.86 -12.51
C GLU A 499 -21.83 -8.20 -12.79
N THR A 500 -20.93 -8.22 -11.82
CA THR A 500 -19.67 -7.48 -11.88
C THR A 500 -18.47 -8.32 -12.31
N GLY A 501 -18.53 -9.64 -12.12
CA GLY A 501 -17.41 -10.56 -12.31
C GLY A 501 -16.30 -10.39 -11.25
N LEU A 502 -16.54 -9.57 -10.20
CA LEU A 502 -15.60 -9.28 -9.11
C LEU A 502 -16.12 -9.88 -7.80
N PRO A 503 -15.24 -10.11 -6.81
CA PRO A 503 -15.67 -10.53 -5.48
C PRO A 503 -16.68 -9.56 -4.89
N SER A 504 -17.60 -10.08 -4.05
CA SER A 504 -18.59 -9.23 -3.38
C SER A 504 -17.93 -8.16 -2.51
N SER A 505 -18.37 -6.92 -2.67
CA SER A 505 -17.90 -5.78 -1.88
C SER A 505 -19.02 -4.76 -1.69
N ASN A 506 -19.09 -4.14 -0.51
CA ASN A 506 -20.09 -3.11 -0.23
C ASN A 506 -19.73 -1.77 -0.86
N VAL A 507 -19.79 -1.71 -2.20
CA VAL A 507 -19.46 -0.54 -3.02
C VAL A 507 -20.57 -0.30 -4.04
N LEU A 508 -20.86 0.96 -4.32
CA LEU A 508 -21.76 1.40 -5.39
C LEU A 508 -21.02 2.34 -6.33
N GLN A 509 -21.31 2.25 -7.63
CA GLN A 509 -20.87 3.24 -8.62
C GLN A 509 -22.05 3.75 -9.42
N PHE A 510 -22.04 5.06 -9.65
CA PHE A 510 -23.01 5.78 -10.46
C PHE A 510 -22.30 6.44 -11.62
N TYR A 511 -22.75 6.19 -12.85
CA TYR A 511 -22.23 6.79 -14.08
C TYR A 511 -23.30 7.66 -14.70
N ASN A 512 -22.93 8.88 -15.11
CA ASN A 512 -23.81 9.77 -15.85
C ASN A 512 -23.53 9.76 -17.37
N GLU A 513 -24.40 10.40 -18.15
CA GLU A 513 -24.24 10.53 -19.61
C GLU A 513 -22.98 11.30 -20.03
N ALA A 514 -22.49 12.22 -19.19
CA ALA A 514 -21.28 12.99 -19.44
C ALA A 514 -19.99 12.18 -19.24
N GLY A 515 -20.09 10.94 -18.74
CA GLY A 515 -18.95 10.06 -18.45
C GLY A 515 -18.30 10.29 -17.09
N ASP A 516 -18.94 11.06 -16.22
CA ASP A 516 -18.48 11.21 -14.84
C ASP A 516 -18.92 10.01 -14.00
N VAL A 517 -18.15 9.68 -12.98
CA VAL A 517 -18.42 8.55 -12.06
C VAL A 517 -18.33 8.99 -10.60
N VAL A 518 -19.26 8.53 -9.79
CA VAL A 518 -19.21 8.63 -8.34
C VAL A 518 -19.20 7.23 -7.75
N THR A 519 -18.19 6.92 -6.94
CA THR A 519 -18.07 5.65 -6.22
C THR A 519 -18.28 5.90 -4.74
N VAL A 520 -19.18 5.13 -4.12
CA VAL A 520 -19.51 5.20 -2.70
C VAL A 520 -19.02 3.93 -2.01
N ARG A 521 -18.17 4.09 -1.00
CA ARG A 521 -17.54 2.97 -0.30
C ARG A 521 -17.43 3.24 1.20
N PRO A 522 -18.13 2.48 2.07
CA PRO A 522 -17.91 2.54 3.51
C PRO A 522 -16.59 1.85 3.89
N SER A 523 -15.99 2.27 5.00
CA SER A 523 -14.91 1.55 5.63
C SER A 523 -15.44 0.26 6.28
N GLY A 524 -14.66 -0.83 6.20
CA GLY A 524 -15.00 -2.09 6.88
C GLY A 524 -14.72 -2.08 8.38
N THR A 525 -13.89 -1.15 8.87
CA THR A 525 -13.37 -1.17 10.25
C THR A 525 -13.65 0.11 11.04
N GLU A 526 -13.93 1.21 10.36
CA GLU A 526 -14.15 2.53 10.96
C GLU A 526 -15.51 3.09 10.56
N PRO A 527 -16.14 3.95 11.39
CA PRO A 527 -17.37 4.63 11.03
C PRO A 527 -17.10 5.76 10.02
N LYS A 528 -16.69 5.38 8.84
CA LYS A 528 -16.25 6.26 7.76
C LYS A 528 -16.82 5.80 6.42
N ILE A 529 -17.26 6.74 5.60
CA ILE A 529 -17.69 6.51 4.22
C ILE A 529 -16.91 7.42 3.29
N LYS A 530 -16.49 6.89 2.15
CA LYS A 530 -15.72 7.59 1.12
C LYS A 530 -16.54 7.74 -0.14
N PHE A 531 -16.48 8.93 -0.74
CA PHE A 531 -17.04 9.25 -2.04
C PHE A 531 -15.89 9.63 -2.97
N TYR A 532 -15.66 8.80 -3.98
CA TYR A 532 -14.66 9.06 -5.01
C TYR A 532 -15.35 9.65 -6.23
N PHE A 533 -14.82 10.74 -6.74
CA PHE A 533 -15.32 11.41 -7.93
C PHE A 533 -14.30 11.27 -9.06
N GLY A 534 -14.73 10.76 -10.20
CA GLY A 534 -13.98 10.73 -11.45
C GLY A 534 -14.73 11.56 -12.49
N ILE A 535 -14.16 12.65 -12.91
CA ILE A 535 -14.84 13.68 -13.73
C ILE A 535 -14.04 13.92 -14.98
N LYS A 536 -14.74 14.08 -16.12
CA LYS A 536 -14.12 14.31 -17.42
C LYS A 536 -14.67 15.58 -18.07
N GLY A 537 -13.79 16.31 -18.73
CA GLY A 537 -14.14 17.47 -19.58
C GLY A 537 -13.54 18.78 -19.11
N ALA A 538 -13.67 19.81 -19.94
CA ALA A 538 -13.12 21.15 -19.67
C ALA A 538 -13.79 21.83 -18.46
N ASP A 539 -15.00 21.41 -18.11
CA ASP A 539 -15.80 21.92 -16.99
C ASP A 539 -15.64 21.06 -15.71
N ALA A 540 -14.65 20.17 -15.67
CA ALA A 540 -14.46 19.20 -14.57
C ALA A 540 -14.30 19.88 -13.20
N ASP A 541 -13.71 21.07 -13.12
CA ASP A 541 -13.57 21.79 -11.86
C ASP A 541 -14.95 22.23 -11.30
N ALA A 542 -15.80 22.79 -12.14
CA ALA A 542 -17.15 23.20 -11.75
C ALA A 542 -18.04 21.98 -11.36
N LYS A 543 -17.95 20.91 -12.13
CA LYS A 543 -18.62 19.65 -11.81
C LYS A 543 -18.14 19.06 -10.49
N ASN A 544 -16.83 19.13 -10.21
CA ASN A 544 -16.26 18.65 -8.94
C ASN A 544 -16.87 19.39 -7.75
N GLU A 545 -16.97 20.72 -7.81
CA GLU A 545 -17.60 21.52 -6.76
C GLU A 545 -19.08 21.14 -6.57
N ALA A 546 -19.82 20.95 -7.67
CA ALA A 546 -21.21 20.53 -7.63
C ALA A 546 -21.39 19.14 -6.97
N LEU A 547 -20.56 18.17 -7.36
CA LEU A 547 -20.60 16.81 -6.77
C LEU A 547 -20.18 16.82 -5.30
N ARG A 548 -19.16 17.56 -4.94
CA ARG A 548 -18.76 17.72 -3.53
C ARG A 548 -19.92 18.29 -2.70
N ALA A 549 -20.61 19.31 -3.19
CA ALA A 549 -21.78 19.88 -2.53
C ALA A 549 -22.96 18.89 -2.43
N GLN A 550 -23.16 18.05 -3.46
CA GLN A 550 -24.22 17.04 -3.51
C GLN A 550 -24.01 15.92 -2.48
N PHE A 551 -22.77 15.45 -2.27
CA PHE A 551 -22.44 14.30 -1.41
C PHE A 551 -21.83 14.68 -0.04
N SER A 552 -21.70 15.96 0.29
CA SER A 552 -21.22 16.42 1.61
C SER A 552 -22.36 16.61 2.65
N LYS A 553 -23.60 16.33 2.29
CA LYS A 553 -24.80 16.55 3.13
C LYS A 553 -25.06 15.44 4.12
#